data_567b540d3b5748c7659ee12dcc1274db
#
_entry.id   567b540d3b5748c7659ee12dcc1274db
#
_cell.length_a   1.000
_cell.length_b   1.000
_cell.length_c   1.000
_cell.angle_alpha   90.00
_cell.angle_beta   90.00
_cell.angle_gamma   90.00
#
_symmetry.space_group_name_H-M   'P 1'
#
loop_
_entity.id
_entity.type
_entity.pdbx_description
1 polymer ?
#
loop_
_entity_poly.entity_id
_entity_poly.type
_entity_poly.pdbx_seq_one_letter_code
_entity_poly.pdbx_strand_id
1 'polypeptide(L)' 'MELKPEDRNLRDSLKREIQSLEPMALLDDAPPEIKQQYRDAEAAMKVLISKLQAEGVDI' A
#
# COMPACT_ATOMS: atom_id res chain seq x y z
N MET A 1 -5.33 -18.45 9.44
CA MET A 1 -4.50 -17.72 10.43
C MET A 1 -4.98 -16.29 10.54
N GLU A 2 -4.98 -15.78 11.74
CA GLU A 2 -5.39 -14.39 11.95
C GLU A 2 -4.28 -13.42 11.55
N LEU A 3 -4.69 -12.26 11.08
CA LEU A 3 -3.78 -11.18 10.74
C LEU A 3 -3.17 -10.61 12.03
N LYS A 4 -1.85 -10.56 12.09
CA LYS A 4 -1.15 -9.99 13.25
C LYS A 4 -1.40 -8.49 13.33
N PRO A 5 -1.45 -7.91 14.54
CA PRO A 5 -1.66 -6.46 14.68
C PRO A 5 -0.63 -5.61 13.93
N GLU A 6 0.62 -6.05 13.90
CA GLU A 6 1.70 -5.37 13.19
C GLU A 6 1.43 -5.31 11.70
N ASP A 7 1.02 -6.44 11.11
CA ASP A 7 0.73 -6.55 9.69
C ASP A 7 -0.52 -5.74 9.34
N ARG A 8 -1.52 -5.76 10.22
CA ARG A 8 -2.73 -4.97 10.04
C ARG A 8 -2.43 -3.48 10.06
N ASN A 9 -1.59 -3.05 11.00
CA ASN A 9 -1.20 -1.65 11.10
C ASN A 9 -0.43 -1.20 9.86
N LEU A 10 0.49 -2.03 9.38
CA LEU A 10 1.24 -1.74 8.16
C LEU A 10 0.31 -1.65 6.95
N ARG A 11 -0.60 -2.61 6.81
CA ARG A 11 -1.59 -2.61 5.73
C ARG A 11 -2.44 -1.32 5.77
N ASP A 12 -2.94 -0.95 6.94
CA ASP A 12 -3.79 0.23 7.09
C ASP A 12 -3.01 1.51 6.80
N SER A 13 -1.75 1.58 7.23
CA SER A 13 -0.88 2.72 6.92
C SER A 13 -0.65 2.86 5.43
N LEU A 14 -0.33 1.76 4.75
CA LEU A 14 -0.12 1.77 3.30
C LEU A 14 -1.40 2.15 2.55
N LYS A 15 -2.53 1.62 3.00
CA LYS A 15 -3.82 1.94 2.40
C LYS A 15 -4.12 3.43 2.50
N ARG A 16 -3.89 4.02 3.67
CA ARG A 16 -4.09 5.47 3.89
C ARG A 16 -3.16 6.29 3.02
N GLU A 17 -1.90 5.89 2.92
CA GLU A 17 -0.93 6.57 2.08
C GLU A 17 -1.34 6.55 0.62
N ILE A 18 -1.76 5.40 0.11
CA ILE A 18 -2.24 5.26 -1.25
C ILE A 18 -3.46 6.15 -1.49
N GLN A 19 -4.43 6.11 -0.59
CA GLN A 19 -5.65 6.92 -0.70
C GLN A 19 -5.35 8.42 -0.66
N SER A 20 -4.38 8.82 0.14
CA SER A 20 -3.96 10.21 0.25
C SER A 20 -3.24 10.71 -1.00
N LEU A 21 -2.42 9.85 -1.60
CA LEU A 21 -1.63 10.20 -2.79
C LEU A 21 -2.42 10.07 -4.09
N GLU A 22 -3.41 9.21 -4.14
CA GLU A 22 -4.13 8.87 -5.36
C GLU A 22 -4.68 10.09 -6.12
N PRO A 23 -5.43 11.01 -5.48
CA PRO A 23 -5.97 12.15 -6.21
C PRO A 23 -4.91 13.06 -6.80
N MET A 24 -3.75 13.15 -6.16
CA MET A 24 -2.64 13.95 -6.68
C MET A 24 -1.84 13.20 -7.73
N ALA A 25 -1.59 11.90 -7.50
CA ALA A 25 -0.76 11.10 -8.39
C ALA A 25 -1.41 10.84 -9.75
N LEU A 26 -2.73 10.89 -9.83
CA LEU A 26 -3.47 10.66 -11.07
C LEU A 26 -3.62 11.89 -11.92
N LEU A 27 -3.18 13.05 -11.44
CA LEU A 27 -3.18 14.28 -12.24
C LEU A 27 -2.09 14.22 -13.29
N ASP A 28 -2.38 14.73 -14.48
CA ASP A 28 -1.41 14.73 -15.59
C ASP A 28 -0.15 15.52 -15.27
N ASP A 29 -0.30 16.59 -14.49
CA ASP A 29 0.80 17.47 -14.10
C ASP A 29 1.35 17.15 -12.70
N ALA A 30 1.06 15.97 -12.17
CA ALA A 30 1.54 15.57 -10.85
C ALA A 30 3.08 15.57 -10.80
N PRO A 31 3.67 16.07 -9.70
CA PRO A 31 5.12 16.04 -9.55
C PRO A 31 5.66 14.60 -9.62
N PRO A 32 6.84 14.38 -10.22
CA PRO A 32 7.42 13.04 -10.29
C PRO A 32 7.60 12.38 -8.93
N GLU A 33 7.88 13.16 -7.91
CA GLU A 33 8.04 12.67 -6.53
C GLU A 33 6.75 12.05 -6.01
N ILE A 34 5.61 12.68 -6.27
CA ILE A 34 4.30 12.18 -5.84
C ILE A 34 3.97 10.88 -6.59
N LYS A 35 4.23 10.84 -7.89
CA LYS A 35 4.00 9.63 -8.69
C LYS A 35 4.86 8.49 -8.18
N GLN A 36 6.11 8.78 -7.84
CA GLN A 36 7.04 7.77 -7.32
C GLN A 36 6.57 7.23 -5.96
N GLN A 37 6.18 8.12 -5.06
CA GLN A 37 5.65 7.72 -3.75
C GLN A 37 4.42 6.83 -3.88
N TYR A 38 3.52 7.17 -4.79
CA TYR A 38 2.32 6.38 -5.05
C TYR A 38 2.68 4.98 -5.55
N ARG A 39 3.58 4.87 -6.52
CA ARG A 39 4.05 3.59 -7.04
C ARG A 39 4.73 2.75 -5.97
N ASP A 40 5.56 3.38 -5.15
CA ASP A 40 6.27 2.70 -4.06
C ASP A 40 5.28 2.16 -3.03
N ALA A 41 4.27 2.95 -2.67
CA ALA A 41 3.24 2.52 -1.74
C ALA A 41 2.42 1.36 -2.29
N GLU A 42 2.06 1.40 -3.57
CA GLU A 42 1.33 0.31 -4.22
C GLU A 42 2.17 -0.97 -4.27
N ALA A 43 3.45 -0.84 -4.61
CA ALA A 43 4.37 -1.99 -4.66
C ALA A 43 4.52 -2.61 -3.27
N ALA A 44 4.67 -1.79 -2.25
CA ALA A 44 4.78 -2.26 -0.87
C ALA A 44 3.52 -3.00 -0.43
N MET A 45 2.35 -2.48 -0.80
CA MET A 45 1.07 -3.13 -0.49
C MET A 45 0.97 -4.50 -1.17
N LYS A 46 1.34 -4.61 -2.44
CA LYS A 46 1.32 -5.87 -3.17
C LYS A 46 2.24 -6.91 -2.54
N VAL A 47 3.44 -6.48 -2.14
CA VAL A 47 4.41 -7.36 -1.48
C VAL A 47 3.85 -7.87 -0.16
N LEU A 48 3.26 -6.98 0.63
CA LEU A 48 2.66 -7.35 1.91
C LEU A 48 1.52 -8.35 1.73
N ILE A 49 0.61 -8.09 0.80
CA ILE A 49 -0.53 -8.97 0.52
C ILE A 49 -0.04 -10.34 0.07
N SER A 50 0.92 -10.39 -0.85
CA SER A 50 1.50 -11.65 -1.34
C SER A 50 2.14 -12.44 -0.21
N LYS A 51 2.88 -11.77 0.66
CA LYS A 51 3.52 -12.40 1.81
C LYS A 51 2.49 -13.01 2.77
N LEU A 52 1.45 -12.26 3.10
CA LEU A 52 0.42 -12.71 4.01
C LEU A 52 -0.39 -13.87 3.43
N GLN A 53 -0.69 -13.83 2.14
CA GLN A 53 -1.37 -14.94 1.46
C GLN A 53 -0.52 -16.19 1.45
N ALA A 54 0.79 -16.06 1.24
CA ALA A 54 1.72 -17.18 1.29
C ALA A 54 1.80 -17.80 2.69
N GLU A 55 1.59 -17.00 3.72
CA GLU A 55 1.55 -17.47 5.11
C GLU A 55 0.19 -18.05 5.51
N GLY A 56 -0.78 -18.02 4.60
CA GLY A 56 -2.13 -18.52 4.87
C GLY A 56 -3.01 -17.55 5.64
N VAL A 57 -2.65 -16.28 5.65
CA VAL A 57 -3.45 -15.24 6.31
C VAL A 57 -4.56 -14.79 5.36
N ASP A 58 -5.76 -14.76 5.88
CA ASP A 58 -6.94 -14.31 5.13
C ASP A 58 -7.06 -12.79 5.24
N ILE A 59 -6.89 -12.12 4.13
CA ILE A 59 -6.99 -10.66 4.02
C ILE A 59 -7.87 -10.24 2.87
#